data_87844e180b8bcdc1f0d7278135b0ba7d
#
_entry.id   87844e180b8bcdc1f0d7278135b0ba7d
#
_cell.length_a   1.000
_cell.length_b   1.000
_cell.length_c   1.000
_cell.angle_alpha   90.00
_cell.angle_beta   90.00
_cell.angle_gamma   90.00
#
_symmetry.space_group_name_H-M   'P 1'
#
loop_
_entity.id
_entity.type
_entity.pdbx_description
1 polymer ?
#
loop_
_entity_poly.entity_id
_entity_poly.type
_entity_poly.pdbx_seq_one_letter_code
_entity_poly.pdbx_strand_id
1 'polypeptide(L)'
;MLHRKKTMGWKREEAVKRKWRSLVGSLALSALVLSVAAGNAAAQQPDAEKEIERYRAMISDPFSNPAFLNVDRGEILWKTARGTKNASLEQCDLGEGPGKLEGAFAKLPRYFKDADRVMDLEQRLHWCMQNLQGLDTADVVKRRFGGPGRTSDMEDLVAFIANKSSGMKFAVKLEHAKEKESYAVGEAMFFRRGGQWDFSCATCHAEDNKRIRLQGLPNLAKPGKQVQDTMGSWPTYRVSQSQLRTMQHRLWDCYRQMRWPQPDYLADGLTALTMYLNKNAEGATITVPSIKR
;
A
#
# COMPACT_ATOMS: atom_id res chain seq x y z
N MET A 1 39.71 69.88 -45.51
CA MET A 1 39.44 69.01 -44.35
C MET A 1 38.34 67.97 -44.62
N LEU A 2 38.23 67.38 -45.82
CA LEU A 2 37.11 66.50 -46.21
C LEU A 2 37.50 65.07 -46.63
N HIS A 3 38.77 64.75 -46.66
CA HIS A 3 39.25 63.41 -47.11
C HIS A 3 39.47 62.38 -45.97
N ARG A 4 39.44 62.78 -44.71
CA ARG A 4 39.79 61.89 -43.58
C ARG A 4 38.56 61.13 -43.00
N LYS A 5 37.33 61.49 -43.36
CA LYS A 5 36.11 60.83 -42.81
C LYS A 5 35.61 59.63 -43.59
N LYS A 6 35.98 59.47 -44.90
CA LYS A 6 35.53 58.33 -45.71
C LYS A 6 36.26 57.00 -45.46
N THR A 7 37.53 57.05 -45.05
CA THR A 7 38.32 55.82 -44.81
C THR A 7 38.03 55.16 -43.48
N MET A 8 37.47 55.92 -42.52
CA MET A 8 37.16 55.38 -41.20
C MET A 8 35.83 54.59 -41.17
N GLY A 9 34.89 54.91 -42.06
CA GLY A 9 33.63 54.22 -42.23
C GLY A 9 33.81 52.81 -42.85
N TRP A 10 34.67 52.69 -43.82
CA TRP A 10 34.88 51.44 -44.55
C TRP A 10 35.53 50.36 -43.68
N LYS A 11 36.55 50.72 -42.88
CA LYS A 11 37.20 49.80 -41.93
C LYS A 11 36.25 49.32 -40.80
N ARG A 12 35.26 50.10 -40.45
CA ARG A 12 34.25 49.74 -39.43
C ARG A 12 33.25 48.72 -39.98
N GLU A 13 32.86 48.85 -41.25
CA GLU A 13 31.93 47.93 -41.89
C GLU A 13 32.51 46.57 -42.14
N GLU A 14 33.80 46.47 -42.54
CA GLU A 14 34.50 45.21 -42.69
C GLU A 14 34.76 44.52 -41.34
N ALA A 15 35.03 45.25 -40.28
CA ALA A 15 35.20 44.68 -38.94
C ALA A 15 33.86 44.10 -38.39
N VAL A 16 32.75 44.75 -38.66
CA VAL A 16 31.41 44.24 -38.29
C VAL A 16 31.05 43.02 -39.09
N LYS A 17 31.30 42.98 -40.41
CA LYS A 17 31.04 41.80 -41.27
C LYS A 17 31.93 40.61 -40.87
N ARG A 18 33.17 40.81 -40.43
CA ARG A 18 34.07 39.78 -39.95
C ARG A 18 33.61 39.19 -38.61
N LYS A 19 33.13 40.06 -37.68
CA LYS A 19 32.58 39.65 -36.38
C LYS A 19 31.26 38.84 -36.53
N TRP A 20 30.41 39.20 -37.48
CA TRP A 20 29.19 38.45 -37.77
C TRP A 20 29.44 37.08 -38.37
N ARG A 21 30.44 36.97 -39.28
CA ARG A 21 30.83 35.67 -39.87
C ARG A 21 31.42 34.71 -38.85
N SER A 22 32.16 35.20 -37.84
CA SER A 22 32.67 34.37 -36.78
C SER A 22 31.58 33.93 -35.78
N LEU A 23 30.62 34.80 -35.51
CA LEU A 23 29.45 34.49 -34.64
C LEU A 23 28.50 33.45 -35.28
N VAL A 24 28.24 33.59 -36.57
CA VAL A 24 27.39 32.62 -37.31
C VAL A 24 28.07 31.28 -37.42
N GLY A 25 29.38 31.23 -37.65
CA GLY A 25 30.16 29.99 -37.68
C GLY A 25 30.18 29.27 -36.32
N SER A 26 30.33 30.02 -35.22
CA SER A 26 30.32 29.47 -33.87
C SER A 26 28.95 28.93 -33.46
N LEU A 27 27.88 29.62 -33.85
CA LEU A 27 26.50 29.17 -33.60
C LEU A 27 26.14 27.91 -34.41
N ALA A 28 26.61 27.79 -35.65
CA ALA A 28 26.39 26.60 -36.46
C ALA A 28 27.15 25.35 -35.92
N LEU A 29 28.38 25.52 -35.42
CA LEU A 29 29.08 24.43 -34.75
C LEU A 29 28.44 24.02 -33.42
N SER A 30 27.95 24.96 -32.63
CA SER A 30 27.25 24.66 -31.39
C SER A 30 25.95 23.94 -31.61
N ALA A 31 25.21 24.27 -32.69
CA ALA A 31 23.96 23.59 -33.03
C ALA A 31 24.23 22.15 -33.54
N LEU A 32 25.33 21.90 -34.21
CA LEU A 32 25.72 20.57 -34.67
C LEU A 32 26.13 19.65 -33.51
N VAL A 33 26.83 20.19 -32.50
CA VAL A 33 27.23 19.43 -31.32
C VAL A 33 26.02 19.13 -30.44
N LEU A 34 25.04 20.04 -30.32
CA LEU A 34 23.82 19.80 -29.59
C LEU A 34 22.90 18.76 -30.27
N SER A 35 22.88 18.71 -31.61
CA SER A 35 22.08 17.70 -32.32
C SER A 35 22.67 16.28 -32.22
N VAL A 36 24.01 16.15 -32.14
CA VAL A 36 24.66 14.84 -31.90
C VAL A 36 24.48 14.37 -30.46
N ALA A 37 24.45 15.28 -29.46
CA ALA A 37 24.21 14.94 -28.08
C ALA A 37 22.73 14.55 -27.84
N ALA A 38 21.78 15.16 -28.56
CA ALA A 38 20.36 14.81 -28.48
C ALA A 38 20.04 13.45 -29.12
N GLY A 39 20.80 13.02 -30.13
CA GLY A 39 20.61 11.72 -30.78
C GLY A 39 21.03 10.53 -29.94
N ASN A 40 21.91 10.70 -28.95
CA ASN A 40 22.35 9.63 -28.06
C ASN A 40 21.60 9.56 -26.74
N ALA A 41 20.69 10.50 -26.47
CA ALA A 41 19.86 10.52 -25.25
C ALA A 41 18.47 9.88 -25.44
N ALA A 42 18.24 9.15 -26.53
CA ALA A 42 17.21 8.13 -26.57
C ALA A 42 17.67 6.94 -25.70
N ALA A 43 17.76 7.16 -24.38
CA ALA A 43 17.82 6.08 -23.44
C ALA A 43 16.69 5.13 -23.83
N GLN A 44 17.03 3.90 -24.17
CA GLN A 44 16.06 2.84 -24.42
C GLN A 44 15.08 2.86 -23.25
N GLN A 45 13.87 3.40 -23.46
CA GLN A 45 12.81 3.19 -22.51
C GLN A 45 12.62 1.68 -22.41
N PRO A 46 12.80 1.10 -21.23
CA PRO A 46 12.56 -0.32 -21.07
C PRO A 46 11.17 -0.59 -21.63
N ASP A 47 11.07 -1.65 -22.43
CA ASP A 47 9.80 -2.10 -22.99
C ASP A 47 8.80 -2.22 -21.85
N ALA A 48 7.81 -1.35 -21.82
CA ALA A 48 6.88 -1.23 -20.71
C ALA A 48 6.15 -2.55 -20.44
N GLU A 49 5.94 -3.35 -21.47
CA GLU A 49 5.32 -4.69 -21.35
C GLU A 49 6.27 -5.66 -20.65
N LYS A 50 7.55 -5.67 -20.98
CA LYS A 50 8.55 -6.52 -20.30
C LYS A 50 8.71 -6.15 -18.83
N GLU A 51 8.70 -4.86 -18.50
CA GLU A 51 8.77 -4.42 -17.09
C GLU A 51 7.50 -4.78 -16.32
N ILE A 52 6.33 -4.70 -16.94
CA ILE A 52 5.07 -5.14 -16.33
C ILE A 52 5.10 -6.67 -16.12
N GLU A 53 5.60 -7.43 -17.08
CA GLU A 53 5.68 -8.90 -16.97
C GLU A 53 6.70 -9.33 -15.93
N ARG A 54 7.87 -8.69 -15.89
CA ARG A 54 8.86 -8.87 -14.84
C ARG A 54 8.29 -8.56 -13.46
N TYR A 55 7.52 -7.49 -13.32
CA TYR A 55 6.87 -7.12 -12.08
C TYR A 55 5.81 -8.15 -11.66
N ARG A 56 5.03 -8.66 -12.61
CA ARG A 56 4.07 -9.75 -12.37
C ARG A 56 4.75 -11.05 -11.92
N ALA A 57 5.83 -11.44 -12.58
CA ALA A 57 6.63 -12.59 -12.19
C ALA A 57 7.18 -12.44 -10.77
N MET A 58 7.69 -11.24 -10.43
CA MET A 58 8.21 -10.94 -9.10
C MET A 58 7.13 -11.00 -8.00
N ILE A 59 5.89 -10.66 -8.31
CA ILE A 59 4.76 -10.79 -7.36
C ILE A 59 4.46 -12.24 -7.04
N SER A 60 4.54 -13.12 -8.03
CA SER A 60 4.18 -14.52 -7.90
C SER A 60 5.34 -15.42 -7.45
N ASP A 61 6.58 -14.94 -7.51
CA ASP A 61 7.75 -15.68 -7.08
C ASP A 61 8.05 -15.44 -5.59
N PRO A 62 7.94 -16.48 -4.73
CA PRO A 62 8.25 -16.36 -3.31
C PRO A 62 9.67 -15.86 -3.02
N PHE A 63 10.66 -16.19 -3.87
CA PHE A 63 12.04 -15.78 -3.68
C PHE A 63 12.28 -14.30 -4.04
N SER A 64 11.47 -13.74 -4.93
CA SER A 64 11.59 -12.35 -5.37
C SER A 64 10.68 -11.39 -4.60
N ASN A 65 9.68 -11.88 -3.88
CA ASN A 65 8.78 -11.06 -3.07
C ASN A 65 9.25 -11.03 -1.60
N PRO A 66 9.80 -9.91 -1.10
CA PRO A 66 10.32 -9.82 0.27
C PRO A 66 9.27 -10.09 1.36
N ALA A 67 7.98 -10.00 1.03
CA ALA A 67 6.89 -10.28 1.98
C ALA A 67 6.86 -11.74 2.44
N PHE A 68 7.46 -12.68 1.69
CA PHE A 68 7.54 -14.07 2.13
C PHE A 68 8.46 -14.24 3.34
N LEU A 69 9.44 -13.36 3.54
CA LEU A 69 10.21 -13.32 4.80
C LEU A 69 9.33 -12.99 6.01
N ASN A 70 8.25 -12.22 5.82
CA ASN A 70 7.27 -12.00 6.87
C ASN A 70 6.43 -13.25 7.12
N VAL A 71 6.06 -13.99 6.07
CA VAL A 71 5.34 -15.29 6.19
C VAL A 71 6.14 -16.27 7.01
N ASP A 72 7.44 -16.45 6.71
CA ASP A 72 8.32 -17.38 7.42
C ASP A 72 8.48 -17.00 8.90
N ARG A 73 8.70 -15.72 9.20
CA ARG A 73 8.76 -15.25 10.59
C ARG A 73 7.42 -15.41 11.30
N GLY A 74 6.32 -15.15 10.62
CA GLY A 74 4.96 -15.32 11.14
C GLY A 74 4.68 -16.79 11.49
N GLU A 75 5.14 -17.75 10.70
CA GLU A 75 5.02 -19.17 11.00
C GLU A 75 5.79 -19.56 12.26
N ILE A 76 7.01 -19.07 12.39
CA ILE A 76 7.82 -19.28 13.62
C ILE A 76 7.10 -18.70 14.84
N LEU A 77 6.60 -17.47 14.74
CA LEU A 77 5.88 -16.79 15.82
C LEU A 77 4.58 -17.52 16.22
N TRP A 78 3.86 -18.08 15.25
CA TRP A 78 2.63 -18.83 15.47
C TRP A 78 2.87 -20.07 16.32
N LYS A 79 3.97 -20.79 16.06
CA LYS A 79 4.34 -22.03 16.74
C LYS A 79 5.13 -21.82 18.04
N THR A 80 5.68 -20.63 18.25
CA THR A 80 6.54 -20.34 19.39
C THR A 80 5.73 -20.09 20.66
N ALA A 81 6.01 -20.85 21.71
CA ALA A 81 5.44 -20.60 23.05
C ALA A 81 6.01 -19.28 23.61
N ARG A 82 5.12 -18.37 24.03
CA ARG A 82 5.47 -17.04 24.53
C ARG A 82 4.58 -16.60 25.70
N GLY A 83 4.97 -15.48 26.29
CA GLY A 83 4.21 -14.82 27.35
C GLY A 83 4.27 -15.55 28.69
N THR A 84 3.54 -15.06 29.68
CA THR A 84 3.52 -15.59 31.04
C THR A 84 2.91 -16.99 31.15
N LYS A 85 2.07 -17.35 30.15
CA LYS A 85 1.42 -18.68 30.09
C LYS A 85 2.24 -19.71 29.29
N ASN A 86 3.37 -19.31 28.73
CA ASN A 86 4.24 -20.17 27.91
C ASN A 86 3.46 -20.98 26.87
N ALA A 87 2.54 -20.34 26.14
CA ALA A 87 1.67 -20.96 25.15
C ALA A 87 1.97 -20.48 23.73
N SER A 88 1.81 -21.36 22.74
CA SER A 88 1.82 -20.97 21.33
C SER A 88 0.47 -20.41 20.90
N LEU A 89 0.41 -19.80 19.70
CA LEU A 89 -0.85 -19.35 19.10
C LEU A 89 -1.63 -20.49 18.41
N GLU A 90 -1.09 -21.71 18.38
CA GLU A 90 -1.73 -22.87 17.72
C GLU A 90 -3.09 -23.26 18.31
N GLN A 91 -3.41 -22.76 19.52
CA GLN A 91 -4.74 -22.91 20.12
C GLN A 91 -5.69 -21.74 19.81
N CYS A 92 -5.24 -20.74 19.10
CA CYS A 92 -6.06 -19.58 18.73
C CYS A 92 -7.11 -19.99 17.70
N ASP A 93 -8.38 -19.80 18.04
CA ASP A 93 -9.49 -19.98 17.11
C ASP A 93 -9.70 -18.68 16.31
N LEU A 94 -9.46 -18.73 15.01
CA LEU A 94 -9.69 -17.64 14.06
C LEU A 94 -11.09 -17.70 13.44
N GLY A 95 -11.97 -18.53 13.98
CA GLY A 95 -13.36 -18.70 13.56
C GLY A 95 -13.63 -19.97 12.74
N GLU A 96 -12.60 -20.77 12.49
CA GLU A 96 -12.71 -22.08 11.83
C GLU A 96 -12.44 -23.25 12.81
N GLY A 97 -12.22 -22.94 14.07
CA GLY A 97 -11.81 -23.84 15.14
C GLY A 97 -10.33 -23.61 15.52
N PRO A 98 -9.93 -24.03 16.72
CA PRO A 98 -8.58 -23.87 17.23
C PRO A 98 -7.51 -24.37 16.25
N GLY A 99 -6.53 -23.53 15.94
CA GLY A 99 -5.40 -23.87 15.09
C GLY A 99 -5.68 -24.01 13.60
N LYS A 100 -6.91 -23.90 13.15
CA LYS A 100 -7.29 -23.97 11.73
C LYS A 100 -7.06 -22.59 11.08
N LEU A 101 -6.14 -22.56 10.11
CA LEU A 101 -5.72 -21.35 9.42
C LEU A 101 -6.31 -21.21 8.01
N GLU A 102 -6.51 -22.34 7.32
CA GLU A 102 -6.98 -22.37 5.94
C GLU A 102 -8.38 -21.75 5.84
N GLY A 103 -8.49 -20.70 5.04
CA GLY A 103 -9.73 -19.98 4.81
C GLY A 103 -10.17 -19.03 5.94
N ALA A 104 -9.48 -19.00 7.08
CA ALA A 104 -9.83 -18.11 8.20
C ALA A 104 -9.79 -16.64 7.78
N PHE A 105 -8.72 -16.20 7.14
CA PHE A 105 -8.58 -14.81 6.68
C PHE A 105 -9.68 -14.41 5.68
N ALA A 106 -10.14 -15.33 4.85
CA ALA A 106 -11.16 -15.08 3.84
C ALA A 106 -12.54 -14.71 4.42
N LYS A 107 -12.78 -15.04 5.70
CA LYS A 107 -14.07 -14.85 6.39
C LYS A 107 -14.03 -13.77 7.46
N LEU A 108 -12.91 -13.08 7.61
CA LEU A 108 -12.73 -11.99 8.58
C LEU A 108 -12.97 -10.62 7.92
N PRO A 109 -13.49 -9.65 8.69
CA PRO A 109 -13.91 -9.69 10.10
C PRO A 109 -15.17 -10.52 10.34
N ARG A 110 -15.33 -11.04 11.57
CA ARG A 110 -16.53 -11.77 11.99
C ARG A 110 -16.78 -11.62 13.50
N TYR A 111 -17.98 -12.02 13.94
CA TYR A 111 -18.31 -12.08 15.36
C TYR A 111 -17.64 -13.28 16.04
N PHE A 112 -17.06 -13.05 17.22
CA PHE A 112 -16.48 -14.05 18.11
C PHE A 112 -17.25 -14.08 19.42
N LYS A 113 -17.89 -15.22 19.70
CA LYS A 113 -18.75 -15.41 20.87
C LYS A 113 -17.97 -15.30 22.20
N ASP A 114 -16.74 -15.81 22.23
CA ASP A 114 -15.85 -15.82 23.41
C ASP A 114 -15.38 -14.42 23.83
N ALA A 115 -15.44 -13.47 22.91
CA ALA A 115 -15.11 -12.07 23.16
C ALA A 115 -16.32 -11.14 23.07
N ASP A 116 -17.49 -11.67 22.69
CA ASP A 116 -18.74 -10.94 22.42
C ASP A 116 -18.53 -9.72 21.49
N ARG A 117 -17.66 -9.86 20.49
CA ARG A 117 -17.18 -8.75 19.66
C ARG A 117 -16.93 -9.17 18.23
N VAL A 118 -17.15 -8.25 17.28
CA VAL A 118 -16.65 -8.41 15.90
C VAL A 118 -15.16 -8.06 15.89
N MET A 119 -14.35 -8.94 15.31
CA MET A 119 -12.90 -8.74 15.21
C MET A 119 -12.41 -9.02 13.80
N ASP A 120 -11.44 -8.23 13.35
CA ASP A 120 -10.59 -8.59 12.23
C ASP A 120 -9.44 -9.50 12.69
N LEU A 121 -8.53 -9.84 11.77
CA LEU A 121 -7.43 -10.74 12.09
C LEU A 121 -6.50 -10.16 13.16
N GLU A 122 -6.15 -8.87 13.08
CA GLU A 122 -5.22 -8.24 14.03
C GLU A 122 -5.83 -8.15 15.42
N GLN A 123 -7.11 -7.78 15.55
CA GLN A 123 -7.81 -7.78 16.84
C GLN A 123 -7.91 -9.19 17.42
N ARG A 124 -8.21 -10.21 16.61
CA ARG A 124 -8.32 -11.60 17.07
C ARG A 124 -6.99 -12.14 17.53
N LEU A 125 -5.91 -11.88 16.78
CA LEU A 125 -4.55 -12.24 17.19
C LEU A 125 -4.15 -11.59 18.50
N HIS A 126 -4.42 -10.29 18.64
CA HIS A 126 -4.16 -9.57 19.87
C HIS A 126 -4.93 -10.18 21.06
N TRP A 127 -6.21 -10.52 20.86
CA TRP A 127 -7.00 -11.21 21.89
C TRP A 127 -6.39 -12.56 22.29
N CYS A 128 -5.93 -13.35 21.30
CA CYS A 128 -5.24 -14.61 21.57
C CYS A 128 -3.90 -14.40 22.28
N MET A 129 -3.12 -13.40 21.92
CA MET A 129 -1.87 -13.06 22.62
C MET A 129 -2.11 -12.73 24.08
N GLN A 130 -3.18 -11.99 24.39
CA GLN A 130 -3.56 -11.69 25.78
C GLN A 130 -4.04 -12.93 26.51
N ASN A 131 -5.02 -13.63 25.94
CA ASN A 131 -5.80 -14.64 26.67
C ASN A 131 -5.12 -16.02 26.68
N LEU A 132 -4.41 -16.39 25.59
CA LEU A 132 -3.71 -17.66 25.50
C LEU A 132 -2.24 -17.55 25.96
N GLN A 133 -1.53 -16.51 25.52
CA GLN A 133 -0.11 -16.35 25.84
C GLN A 133 0.14 -15.54 27.12
N GLY A 134 -0.78 -14.70 27.54
CA GLY A 134 -0.58 -13.80 28.68
C GLY A 134 0.43 -12.69 28.36
N LEU A 135 0.50 -12.24 27.09
CA LEU A 135 1.36 -11.13 26.72
C LEU A 135 0.78 -9.79 27.17
N ASP A 136 1.63 -8.86 27.53
CA ASP A 136 1.23 -7.48 27.79
C ASP A 136 0.83 -6.81 26.47
N THR A 137 -0.39 -6.32 26.45
CA THR A 137 -0.95 -5.63 25.30
C THR A 137 -0.28 -4.31 24.99
N ALA A 138 0.22 -3.60 26.00
CA ALA A 138 0.94 -2.36 25.82
C ALA A 138 2.19 -2.56 24.94
N ASP A 139 2.89 -3.67 25.10
CA ASP A 139 4.07 -4.01 24.29
C ASP A 139 3.70 -4.34 22.84
N VAL A 140 2.59 -5.05 22.62
CA VAL A 140 2.09 -5.34 21.27
C VAL A 140 1.70 -4.05 20.55
N VAL A 141 0.93 -3.18 21.21
CA VAL A 141 0.48 -1.89 20.64
C VAL A 141 1.66 -0.95 20.37
N LYS A 142 2.67 -0.93 21.26
CA LYS A 142 3.89 -0.11 21.07
C LYS A 142 4.68 -0.48 19.83
N ARG A 143 4.70 -1.77 19.47
CA ARG A 143 5.43 -2.32 18.33
C ARG A 143 4.49 -2.75 17.18
N ARG A 144 3.31 -2.13 17.10
CA ARG A 144 2.24 -2.51 16.16
C ARG A 144 2.64 -2.55 14.69
N PHE A 145 3.52 -1.65 14.26
CA PHE A 145 3.93 -1.54 12.86
C PHE A 145 5.45 -1.65 12.72
N GLY A 146 5.88 -2.32 11.68
CA GLY A 146 7.27 -2.32 11.24
C GLY A 146 7.70 -0.98 10.68
N GLY A 147 8.97 -0.90 10.31
CA GLY A 147 9.59 0.27 9.72
C GLY A 147 10.97 -0.08 9.18
N PRO A 148 11.72 0.88 8.62
CA PRO A 148 13.09 0.63 8.15
C PRO A 148 13.94 -0.05 9.23
N GLY A 149 14.44 -1.26 8.94
CA GLY A 149 15.25 -2.04 9.87
C GLY A 149 14.52 -2.63 11.09
N ARG A 150 13.19 -2.56 11.12
CA ARG A 150 12.37 -3.09 12.22
C ARG A 150 11.18 -3.87 11.71
N THR A 151 10.99 -5.09 12.18
CA THR A 151 9.82 -5.92 11.93
C THR A 151 8.73 -5.70 12.99
N SER A 152 7.51 -6.14 12.69
CA SER A 152 6.39 -6.22 13.63
C SER A 152 5.90 -7.66 13.68
N ASP A 153 5.86 -8.24 14.87
CA ASP A 153 5.33 -9.59 15.09
C ASP A 153 3.88 -9.72 14.57
N MET A 154 3.08 -8.65 14.73
CA MET A 154 1.70 -8.64 14.27
C MET A 154 1.64 -8.69 12.74
N GLU A 155 2.43 -7.87 12.04
CA GLU A 155 2.45 -7.87 10.57
C GLU A 155 2.97 -9.20 10.02
N ASP A 156 3.95 -9.81 10.68
CA ASP A 156 4.49 -11.13 10.32
C ASP A 156 3.41 -12.23 10.48
N LEU A 157 2.70 -12.26 11.61
CA LEU A 157 1.60 -13.20 11.85
C LEU A 157 0.44 -13.01 10.87
N VAL A 158 0.08 -11.76 10.56
CA VAL A 158 -0.96 -11.46 9.56
C VAL A 158 -0.54 -11.96 8.18
N ALA A 159 0.74 -11.77 7.79
CA ALA A 159 1.24 -12.28 6.51
C ALA A 159 1.12 -13.81 6.42
N PHE A 160 1.55 -14.51 7.47
CA PHE A 160 1.51 -15.97 7.53
C PHE A 160 0.07 -16.50 7.42
N ILE A 161 -0.84 -15.98 8.25
CA ILE A 161 -2.23 -16.49 8.31
C ILE A 161 -2.98 -16.14 7.03
N ALA A 162 -2.82 -14.91 6.51
CA ALA A 162 -3.44 -14.51 5.26
C ALA A 162 -2.95 -15.37 4.09
N ASN A 163 -1.65 -15.72 4.06
CA ASN A 163 -1.08 -16.60 3.04
C ASN A 163 -1.73 -18.00 3.02
N LYS A 164 -2.17 -18.53 4.18
CA LYS A 164 -2.93 -19.80 4.25
C LYS A 164 -4.32 -19.73 3.60
N SER A 165 -4.80 -18.53 3.29
CA SER A 165 -6.04 -18.32 2.52
C SER A 165 -5.77 -17.87 1.07
N SER A 166 -4.51 -17.89 0.61
CA SER A 166 -4.16 -17.49 -0.76
C SER A 166 -4.82 -18.41 -1.78
N GLY A 167 -5.36 -17.84 -2.86
CA GLY A 167 -6.15 -18.56 -3.86
C GLY A 167 -7.64 -18.72 -3.51
N MET A 168 -8.02 -18.55 -2.26
CA MET A 168 -9.42 -18.58 -1.83
C MET A 168 -10.14 -17.26 -2.12
N LYS A 169 -11.46 -17.26 -1.96
CA LYS A 169 -12.28 -16.07 -2.19
C LYS A 169 -12.78 -15.48 -0.88
N PHE A 170 -12.83 -14.15 -0.80
CA PHE A 170 -13.50 -13.48 0.30
C PHE A 170 -14.96 -13.90 0.40
N ALA A 171 -15.36 -14.29 1.61
CA ALA A 171 -16.70 -14.78 1.94
C ALA A 171 -17.12 -14.24 3.32
N VAL A 172 -17.05 -12.92 3.50
CA VAL A 172 -17.43 -12.24 4.74
C VAL A 172 -18.94 -12.27 4.91
N LYS A 173 -19.39 -12.79 6.05
CA LYS A 173 -20.81 -12.92 6.36
C LYS A 173 -21.32 -11.74 7.20
N LEU A 174 -22.62 -11.46 7.09
CA LEU A 174 -23.35 -10.50 7.92
C LEU A 174 -24.56 -11.21 8.55
N GLU A 175 -24.30 -12.32 9.25
CA GLU A 175 -25.34 -13.15 9.86
C GLU A 175 -25.71 -12.65 11.26
N HIS A 176 -24.70 -12.34 12.08
CA HIS A 176 -24.91 -11.84 13.43
C HIS A 176 -25.28 -10.35 13.46
N ALA A 177 -26.10 -9.93 14.43
CA ALA A 177 -26.51 -8.52 14.54
C ALA A 177 -25.35 -7.55 14.64
N LYS A 178 -24.31 -7.89 15.43
CA LYS A 178 -23.08 -7.08 15.58
C LYS A 178 -22.26 -6.99 14.29
N GLU A 179 -22.32 -7.98 13.40
CA GLU A 179 -21.66 -7.92 12.08
C GLU A 179 -22.36 -6.93 11.16
N LYS A 180 -23.70 -6.93 11.18
CA LYS A 180 -24.53 -5.96 10.44
C LYS A 180 -24.30 -4.53 10.94
N GLU A 181 -24.24 -4.37 12.26
CA GLU A 181 -23.92 -3.09 12.89
C GLU A 181 -22.51 -2.63 12.52
N SER A 182 -21.51 -3.50 12.63
CA SER A 182 -20.11 -3.21 12.24
C SER A 182 -20.01 -2.79 10.77
N TYR A 183 -20.74 -3.48 9.88
CA TYR A 183 -20.79 -3.09 8.47
C TYR A 183 -21.39 -1.69 8.29
N ALA A 184 -22.54 -1.40 8.92
CA ALA A 184 -23.18 -0.09 8.82
C ALA A 184 -22.31 1.04 9.38
N VAL A 185 -21.63 0.80 10.50
CA VAL A 185 -20.64 1.74 11.07
C VAL A 185 -19.50 1.96 10.09
N GLY A 186 -18.96 0.90 9.50
CA GLY A 186 -17.88 0.98 8.51
C GLY A 186 -18.27 1.78 7.28
N GLU A 187 -19.49 1.56 6.76
CA GLU A 187 -20.06 2.34 5.66
C GLU A 187 -20.18 3.82 6.03
N ALA A 188 -20.80 4.13 7.18
CA ALA A 188 -20.93 5.49 7.66
C ALA A 188 -19.58 6.20 7.82
N MET A 189 -18.57 5.50 8.36
CA MET A 189 -17.20 6.03 8.51
C MET A 189 -16.52 6.27 7.15
N PHE A 190 -16.78 5.40 6.16
CA PHE A 190 -16.19 5.55 4.83
C PHE A 190 -16.63 6.84 4.13
N PHE A 191 -17.88 7.25 4.32
CA PHE A 191 -18.44 8.46 3.72
C PHE A 191 -18.33 9.71 4.62
N ARG A 192 -18.08 9.54 5.92
CA ARG A 192 -17.99 10.66 6.86
C ARG A 192 -16.83 11.58 6.50
N ARG A 193 -17.14 12.87 6.31
CA ARG A 193 -16.14 13.92 6.09
C ARG A 193 -15.65 14.50 7.42
N GLY A 194 -14.40 14.94 7.45
CA GLY A 194 -13.81 15.55 8.63
C GLY A 194 -12.32 15.85 8.47
N GLY A 195 -11.68 16.15 9.62
CA GLY A 195 -10.29 16.60 9.63
C GLY A 195 -10.11 18.00 9.05
N GLN A 196 -8.87 18.48 9.00
CA GLN A 196 -8.55 19.85 8.56
C GLN A 196 -8.92 20.12 7.09
N TRP A 197 -8.99 19.08 6.27
CA TRP A 197 -9.29 19.19 4.84
C TRP A 197 -10.71 18.80 4.49
N ASP A 198 -11.53 18.47 5.48
CA ASP A 198 -12.89 17.99 5.29
C ASP A 198 -12.96 16.83 4.27
N PHE A 199 -12.05 15.87 4.39
CA PHE A 199 -12.00 14.67 3.53
C PHE A 199 -12.69 13.49 4.18
N SER A 200 -13.08 12.53 3.34
CA SER A 200 -13.51 11.18 3.73
C SER A 200 -12.73 10.15 2.91
N CYS A 201 -12.86 8.85 3.25
CA CYS A 201 -12.37 7.79 2.38
C CYS A 201 -13.00 7.90 0.99
N ALA A 202 -14.30 8.20 0.92
CA ALA A 202 -15.07 8.40 -0.30
C ALA A 202 -14.54 9.56 -1.16
N THR A 203 -13.97 10.60 -0.58
CA THR A 203 -13.37 11.72 -1.33
C THR A 203 -12.34 11.23 -2.36
N CYS A 204 -11.60 10.16 -2.01
CA CYS A 204 -10.59 9.58 -2.88
C CYS A 204 -11.04 8.27 -3.55
N HIS A 205 -11.99 7.53 -2.95
CA HIS A 205 -12.30 6.14 -3.30
C HIS A 205 -13.76 5.86 -3.63
N ALA A 206 -14.57 6.88 -4.00
CA ALA A 206 -15.97 6.68 -4.40
C ALA A 206 -16.23 6.83 -5.91
N GLU A 207 -15.22 7.16 -6.69
CA GLU A 207 -15.31 7.30 -8.14
C GLU A 207 -14.36 6.34 -8.84
N ASP A 208 -14.78 5.80 -9.99
CA ASP A 208 -13.95 4.88 -10.75
C ASP A 208 -12.73 5.62 -11.31
N ASN A 209 -11.53 5.08 -11.05
CA ASN A 209 -10.24 5.59 -11.54
C ASN A 209 -9.97 7.07 -11.20
N LYS A 210 -10.52 7.57 -10.10
CA LYS A 210 -10.27 8.93 -9.66
C LYS A 210 -8.78 9.18 -9.52
N ARG A 211 -8.29 10.17 -10.27
CA ARG A 211 -6.85 10.47 -10.29
C ARG A 211 -6.49 11.41 -9.15
N ILE A 212 -5.67 10.90 -8.24
CA ILE A 212 -5.09 11.69 -7.14
C ILE A 212 -3.57 11.66 -7.29
N ARG A 213 -2.96 12.84 -7.39
CA ARG A 213 -1.55 13.00 -7.74
C ARG A 213 -1.30 12.38 -9.13
N LEU A 214 -0.41 11.41 -9.26
CA LEU A 214 -0.12 10.74 -10.53
C LEU A 214 -0.68 9.32 -10.60
N GLN A 215 -1.63 8.96 -9.72
CA GLN A 215 -2.18 7.61 -9.62
C GLN A 215 -3.70 7.64 -9.76
N GLY A 216 -4.24 6.69 -10.51
CA GLY A 216 -5.65 6.35 -10.45
C GLY A 216 -5.93 5.54 -9.18
N LEU A 217 -6.89 6.00 -8.38
CA LEU A 217 -7.29 5.32 -7.16
C LEU A 217 -8.50 4.41 -7.44
N PRO A 218 -8.56 3.22 -6.81
CA PRO A 218 -9.69 2.31 -7.00
C PRO A 218 -10.94 2.86 -6.31
N ASN A 219 -12.10 2.60 -6.90
CA ASN A 219 -13.38 2.78 -6.26
C ASN A 219 -13.60 1.64 -5.25
N LEU A 220 -13.76 1.99 -3.98
CA LEU A 220 -13.99 1.06 -2.87
C LEU A 220 -15.40 1.20 -2.26
N ALA A 221 -16.18 2.18 -2.75
CA ALA A 221 -17.50 2.52 -2.21
C ALA A 221 -18.60 1.53 -2.58
N LYS A 222 -18.38 0.67 -3.55
CA LYS A 222 -19.38 -0.29 -4.05
C LYS A 222 -18.72 -1.61 -4.46
N PRO A 223 -19.48 -2.72 -4.45
CA PRO A 223 -19.01 -3.98 -5.01
C PRO A 223 -18.55 -3.84 -6.46
N GLY A 224 -17.47 -4.53 -6.81
CA GLY A 224 -16.92 -4.55 -8.16
C GLY A 224 -15.44 -4.91 -8.22
N LYS A 225 -14.92 -5.00 -9.45
CA LYS A 225 -13.55 -5.46 -9.68
C LYS A 225 -12.48 -4.61 -8.98
N GLN A 226 -12.66 -3.29 -8.90
CA GLN A 226 -11.64 -2.42 -8.32
C GLN A 226 -11.46 -2.66 -6.81
N VAL A 227 -12.54 -2.82 -6.05
CA VAL A 227 -12.46 -3.17 -4.64
C VAL A 227 -11.96 -4.60 -4.44
N GLN A 228 -12.37 -5.53 -5.32
CA GLN A 228 -11.90 -6.91 -5.29
C GLN A 228 -10.38 -7.02 -5.50
N ASP A 229 -9.85 -6.41 -6.55
CA ASP A 229 -8.41 -6.39 -6.85
C ASP A 229 -7.62 -5.68 -5.73
N THR A 230 -8.22 -4.69 -5.10
CA THR A 230 -7.59 -3.97 -3.99
C THR A 230 -7.54 -4.83 -2.73
N MET A 231 -8.67 -5.28 -2.24
CA MET A 231 -8.75 -5.98 -0.96
C MET A 231 -8.12 -7.37 -1.03
N GLY A 232 -8.28 -8.09 -2.16
CA GLY A 232 -7.66 -9.39 -2.38
C GLY A 232 -6.12 -9.39 -2.35
N SER A 233 -5.50 -8.23 -2.41
CA SER A 233 -4.05 -8.05 -2.42
C SER A 233 -3.46 -7.47 -1.12
N TRP A 234 -4.19 -7.50 -0.01
CA TRP A 234 -3.69 -7.13 1.33
C TRP A 234 -3.66 -8.35 2.27
N PRO A 235 -2.60 -8.53 3.09
CA PRO A 235 -1.43 -7.66 3.31
C PRO A 235 -0.50 -7.59 2.09
N THR A 236 0.24 -6.47 1.99
CA THR A 236 1.11 -6.20 0.85
C THR A 236 2.47 -5.64 1.27
N TYR A 237 3.53 -6.03 0.57
CA TYR A 237 4.83 -5.38 0.67
C TYR A 237 4.83 -4.07 -0.11
N ARG A 238 5.12 -2.97 0.57
CA ARG A 238 5.22 -1.63 -0.03
C ARG A 238 6.67 -1.33 -0.35
N VAL A 239 7.03 -1.40 -1.63
CA VAL A 239 8.42 -1.18 -2.10
C VAL A 239 8.95 0.20 -1.67
N SER A 240 8.11 1.24 -1.79
CA SER A 240 8.50 2.61 -1.40
C SER A 240 8.75 2.81 0.10
N GLN A 241 8.33 1.88 0.94
CA GLN A 241 8.57 1.88 2.38
C GLN A 241 9.44 0.72 2.87
N SER A 242 9.81 -0.18 1.96
CA SER A 242 10.62 -1.39 2.26
C SER A 242 10.05 -2.22 3.42
N GLN A 243 8.73 -2.35 3.47
CA GLN A 243 8.05 -3.10 4.56
C GLN A 243 6.71 -3.67 4.13
N LEU A 244 6.31 -4.75 4.80
CA LEU A 244 4.94 -5.25 4.73
C LEU A 244 4.00 -4.27 5.43
N ARG A 245 2.77 -4.16 4.92
CA ARG A 245 1.67 -3.42 5.56
C ARG A 245 0.40 -4.24 5.57
N THR A 246 -0.24 -4.25 6.74
CA THR A 246 -1.57 -4.82 6.94
C THR A 246 -2.65 -3.82 6.54
N MET A 247 -3.93 -4.24 6.57
CA MET A 247 -5.04 -3.33 6.31
C MET A 247 -5.19 -2.29 7.41
N GLN A 248 -5.04 -2.65 8.69
CA GLN A 248 -5.09 -1.66 9.77
C GLN A 248 -3.98 -0.61 9.65
N HIS A 249 -2.75 -1.03 9.31
CA HIS A 249 -1.66 -0.09 9.04
C HIS A 249 -1.99 0.83 7.86
N ARG A 250 -2.62 0.30 6.80
CA ARG A 250 -3.03 1.11 5.64
C ARG A 250 -4.12 2.12 6.01
N LEU A 251 -5.12 1.72 6.75
CA LEU A 251 -6.20 2.60 7.20
C LEU A 251 -5.64 3.71 8.10
N TRP A 252 -4.78 3.35 9.06
CA TRP A 252 -4.10 4.31 9.93
C TRP A 252 -3.32 5.36 9.11
N ASP A 253 -2.58 4.94 8.08
CA ASP A 253 -1.85 5.85 7.18
C ASP A 253 -2.79 6.75 6.37
N CYS A 254 -3.98 6.25 5.95
CA CYS A 254 -4.99 7.06 5.28
C CYS A 254 -5.53 8.17 6.19
N TYR A 255 -5.82 7.87 7.47
CA TYR A 255 -6.23 8.89 8.45
C TYR A 255 -5.18 10.00 8.56
N ARG A 256 -3.91 9.64 8.67
CA ARG A 256 -2.79 10.60 8.67
C ARG A 256 -2.75 11.45 7.40
N GLN A 257 -2.95 10.83 6.23
CA GLN A 257 -2.95 11.54 4.94
C GLN A 257 -4.12 12.50 4.80
N MET A 258 -5.29 12.18 5.36
CA MET A 258 -6.47 13.05 5.38
C MET A 258 -6.40 14.14 6.47
N ARG A 259 -5.33 14.17 7.29
CA ARG A 259 -5.21 15.06 8.46
C ARG A 259 -6.34 14.87 9.47
N TRP A 260 -6.82 13.65 9.60
CA TRP A 260 -7.70 13.24 10.69
C TRP A 260 -6.88 12.90 11.94
N PRO A 261 -7.48 12.97 13.14
CA PRO A 261 -6.89 12.34 14.31
C PRO A 261 -6.60 10.87 13.99
N GLN A 262 -5.39 10.42 14.36
CA GLN A 262 -5.01 9.03 14.13
C GLN A 262 -5.84 8.13 15.03
N PRO A 263 -6.46 7.07 14.49
CA PRO A 263 -7.20 6.11 15.31
C PRO A 263 -6.24 5.33 16.20
N ASP A 264 -6.71 4.92 17.35
CA ASP A 264 -6.00 3.94 18.15
C ASP A 264 -5.85 2.63 17.38
N TYR A 265 -4.70 2.00 17.53
CA TYR A 265 -4.48 0.69 16.94
C TYR A 265 -5.45 -0.34 17.54
N LEU A 266 -6.01 -1.21 16.72
CA LEU A 266 -7.06 -2.18 17.08
C LEU A 266 -8.40 -1.54 17.51
N ALA A 267 -8.65 -0.26 17.16
CA ALA A 267 -9.96 0.35 17.37
C ALA A 267 -11.06 -0.34 16.56
N ASP A 268 -12.26 -0.46 17.14
CA ASP A 268 -13.42 -1.07 16.46
C ASP A 268 -13.78 -0.39 15.15
N GLY A 269 -13.52 0.92 15.03
CA GLY A 269 -13.73 1.64 13.79
C GLY A 269 -12.86 1.15 12.64
N LEU A 270 -11.62 0.69 12.89
CA LEU A 270 -10.75 0.11 11.86
C LEU A 270 -11.29 -1.26 11.41
N THR A 271 -11.77 -2.07 12.35
CA THR A 271 -12.45 -3.34 12.05
C THR A 271 -13.75 -3.13 11.28
N ALA A 272 -14.54 -2.12 11.64
CA ALA A 272 -15.77 -1.76 10.94
C ALA A 272 -15.49 -1.32 9.50
N LEU A 273 -14.49 -0.47 9.26
CA LEU A 273 -14.04 -0.13 7.91
C LEU A 273 -13.56 -1.35 7.13
N THR A 274 -12.79 -2.25 7.77
CA THR A 274 -12.35 -3.50 7.14
C THR A 274 -13.53 -4.41 6.79
N MET A 275 -14.54 -4.50 7.66
CA MET A 275 -15.80 -5.24 7.41
C MET A 275 -16.50 -4.70 6.15
N TYR A 276 -16.70 -3.38 6.06
CA TYR A 276 -17.31 -2.74 4.91
C TYR A 276 -16.54 -3.00 3.62
N LEU A 277 -15.21 -2.81 3.64
CA LEU A 277 -14.36 -3.00 2.48
C LEU A 277 -14.29 -4.46 2.02
N ASN A 278 -14.15 -5.41 2.95
CA ASN A 278 -14.10 -6.84 2.62
C ASN A 278 -15.44 -7.34 2.12
N LYS A 279 -16.57 -6.82 2.65
CA LYS A 279 -17.90 -7.17 2.14
C LYS A 279 -18.13 -6.64 0.74
N ASN A 280 -17.67 -5.41 0.43
CA ASN A 280 -17.72 -4.88 -0.95
C ASN A 280 -16.81 -5.68 -1.90
N ALA A 281 -15.75 -6.30 -1.37
CA ALA A 281 -14.82 -7.16 -2.11
C ALA A 281 -15.25 -8.64 -2.13
N GLU A 282 -16.48 -8.98 -1.76
CA GLU A 282 -16.94 -10.39 -1.73
C GLU A 282 -16.67 -11.10 -3.05
N GLY A 283 -16.17 -12.33 -2.98
CA GLY A 283 -15.78 -13.13 -4.13
C GLY A 283 -14.41 -12.77 -4.72
N ALA A 284 -13.71 -11.76 -4.20
CA ALA A 284 -12.34 -11.45 -4.62
C ALA A 284 -11.40 -12.63 -4.33
N THR A 285 -10.55 -12.97 -5.28
CA THR A 285 -9.46 -13.94 -5.03
C THR A 285 -8.38 -13.30 -4.18
N ILE A 286 -8.02 -13.97 -3.09
CA ILE A 286 -6.94 -13.56 -2.18
C ILE A 286 -5.61 -13.92 -2.83
N THR A 287 -4.75 -12.94 -3.05
CA THR A 287 -3.42 -13.08 -3.68
C THR A 287 -2.37 -12.42 -2.80
N VAL A 288 -2.08 -13.07 -1.66
CA VAL A 288 -1.23 -12.49 -0.61
C VAL A 288 -0.12 -13.46 -0.19
N PRO A 289 0.97 -12.91 0.34
CA PRO A 289 1.28 -11.50 0.41
C PRO A 289 1.61 -10.94 -0.97
N SER A 290 1.04 -9.78 -1.31
CA SER A 290 1.32 -9.11 -2.57
C SER A 290 2.48 -8.11 -2.47
N ILE A 291 2.85 -7.53 -3.61
CA ILE A 291 3.83 -6.44 -3.66
C ILE A 291 3.21 -5.24 -4.38
N LYS A 292 3.41 -4.04 -3.84
CA LYS A 292 2.92 -2.78 -4.42
C LYS A 292 3.99 -1.68 -4.30
N ARG A 293 3.93 -0.74 -5.23
CA ARG A 293 4.80 0.45 -5.23
C ARG A 293 4.61 1.31 -3.99
#